data_78c791cf90d5bf926f0f6573bb3befa0
#
_entry.id   78c791cf90d5bf926f0f6573bb3befa0
#
_cell.length_a   1.000
_cell.length_b   1.000
_cell.length_c   1.000
_cell.angle_alpha   90.00
_cell.angle_beta   90.00
_cell.angle_gamma   90.00
#
_symmetry.space_group_name_H-M   'P 1'
#
loop_
_entity.id
_entity.type
_entity.pdbx_description
1 polymer ?
#
loop_
_entity_poly.entity_id
_entity_poly.type
_entity_poly.pdbx_seq_one_letter_code
_entity_poly.pdbx_strand_id
1 'polypeptide(L)'
;CIETGAAYIDTAIHEDPAKVCETPPWYGNYEWKRREAVEAAGITAVLGAGFDPGVVNAYARLAEDEYFDEITSIDIVDINAGSHGRYFATNFDPEINFREFTGTVYSWQGGAWRENEMFEVGREWDLPVVGKQTAYLSGHDEVHSLSSRYKDADVRFWMGFRAHYINVFGVLKNLGLLSEQPVTVEGQQVVPLKLVKAVLPDPATLAPDYTGKTCIGDLVRG
;
A
#
# COMPACT_ATOMS: atom_id res chain seq x y z
N CYS A 1 -5.62 15.58 -19.82
CA CYS A 1 -4.44 15.14 -20.59
C CYS A 1 -4.83 14.67 -21.99
N ILE A 2 -5.73 13.70 -22.16
CA ILE A 2 -6.15 13.18 -23.48
C ILE A 2 -6.67 14.31 -24.39
N GLU A 3 -7.58 15.16 -23.92
CA GLU A 3 -8.18 16.26 -24.69
C GLU A 3 -7.20 17.38 -25.04
N THR A 4 -6.17 17.55 -24.22
CA THR A 4 -5.19 18.66 -24.36
C THR A 4 -3.88 18.22 -25.00
N GLY A 5 -3.67 16.91 -25.24
CA GLY A 5 -2.40 16.37 -25.72
C GLY A 5 -1.26 16.44 -24.69
N ALA A 6 -1.55 16.67 -23.41
CA ALA A 6 -0.54 16.73 -22.37
C ALA A 6 -0.19 15.30 -21.87
N ALA A 7 1.09 15.07 -21.61
CA ALA A 7 1.52 13.85 -20.93
C ALA A 7 0.91 13.77 -19.53
N TYR A 8 0.71 12.54 -19.05
CA TYR A 8 0.16 12.25 -17.72
C TYR A 8 1.20 11.52 -16.86
N ILE A 9 1.34 11.94 -15.62
CA ILE A 9 2.13 11.25 -14.61
C ILE A 9 1.43 11.41 -13.27
N ASP A 10 1.34 10.34 -12.51
CA ASP A 10 0.93 10.37 -11.10
C ASP A 10 1.90 9.58 -10.21
N THR A 11 1.80 9.82 -8.91
CA THR A 11 2.62 9.14 -7.90
C THR A 11 1.91 7.95 -7.26
N ALA A 12 0.65 7.76 -7.58
CA ALA A 12 -0.21 6.66 -7.17
C ALA A 12 -1.20 6.39 -8.31
N ILE A 13 -1.98 5.35 -8.20
CA ILE A 13 -3.08 5.08 -9.12
C ILE A 13 -4.40 5.55 -8.53
N HIS A 14 -5.41 5.75 -9.38
CA HIS A 14 -6.75 6.04 -8.90
C HIS A 14 -7.39 4.78 -8.33
N GLU A 15 -7.77 4.85 -7.10
CA GLU A 15 -8.59 3.85 -6.43
C GLU A 15 -10.05 4.32 -6.35
N ASP A 16 -10.97 3.47 -6.79
CA ASP A 16 -12.39 3.72 -6.55
C ASP A 16 -12.67 3.47 -5.06
N PRO A 17 -13.10 4.48 -4.29
CA PRO A 17 -13.40 4.30 -2.86
C PRO A 17 -14.41 3.19 -2.56
N ALA A 18 -15.24 2.82 -3.52
CA ALA A 18 -16.18 1.71 -3.40
C ALA A 18 -15.54 0.34 -3.65
N LYS A 19 -14.26 0.31 -4.08
CA LYS A 19 -13.60 -0.88 -4.60
C LYS A 19 -12.14 -1.03 -4.16
N VAL A 20 -11.75 -0.42 -3.06
CA VAL A 20 -10.36 -0.44 -2.53
C VAL A 20 -9.85 -1.87 -2.27
N CYS A 21 -10.74 -2.83 -2.11
CA CYS A 21 -10.38 -4.24 -1.89
C CYS A 21 -10.82 -5.13 -3.07
N GLU A 22 -10.74 -4.65 -4.30
CA GLU A 22 -11.04 -5.47 -5.48
C GLU A 22 -10.07 -6.65 -5.58
N THR A 23 -10.60 -7.78 -6.06
CA THR A 23 -9.79 -8.97 -6.37
C THR A 23 -8.83 -8.69 -7.54
N PRO A 24 -7.58 -9.17 -7.49
CA PRO A 24 -6.66 -9.06 -8.64
C PRO A 24 -7.24 -9.68 -9.92
N PRO A 25 -6.90 -9.15 -11.11
CA PRO A 25 -6.01 -8.02 -11.38
C PRO A 25 -6.76 -6.70 -11.52
N TRP A 26 -6.89 -5.94 -10.45
CA TRP A 26 -7.59 -4.65 -10.46
C TRP A 26 -6.67 -3.44 -10.67
N TYR A 27 -5.37 -3.60 -10.46
CA TYR A 27 -4.38 -2.54 -10.48
C TYR A 27 -4.50 -1.63 -11.70
N GLY A 28 -4.69 -0.33 -11.44
CA GLY A 28 -4.81 0.67 -12.50
C GLY A 28 -6.01 0.49 -13.43
N ASN A 29 -7.05 -0.23 -13.03
CA ASN A 29 -8.21 -0.48 -13.89
C ASN A 29 -8.86 0.79 -14.42
N TYR A 30 -8.87 1.86 -13.62
CA TYR A 30 -9.42 3.15 -14.06
C TYR A 30 -8.59 3.76 -15.19
N GLU A 31 -7.27 3.72 -15.09
CA GLU A 31 -6.32 4.23 -16.05
C GLU A 31 -6.22 3.31 -17.27
N TRP A 32 -6.09 2.00 -17.06
CA TRP A 32 -5.98 1.01 -18.13
C TRP A 32 -7.16 0.99 -19.08
N LYS A 33 -8.37 1.25 -18.62
CA LYS A 33 -9.56 1.41 -19.46
C LYS A 33 -9.45 2.58 -20.45
N ARG A 34 -8.51 3.50 -20.24
CA ARG A 34 -8.25 4.66 -21.10
C ARG A 34 -7.07 4.49 -22.02
N ARG A 35 -6.41 3.33 -21.97
CA ARG A 35 -5.19 3.06 -22.75
C ARG A 35 -5.35 3.40 -24.23
N GLU A 36 -6.39 2.92 -24.89
CA GLU A 36 -6.64 3.19 -26.31
C GLU A 36 -6.79 4.69 -26.60
N ALA A 37 -7.44 5.44 -25.71
CA ALA A 37 -7.62 6.88 -25.88
C ALA A 37 -6.29 7.64 -25.66
N VAL A 38 -5.44 7.17 -24.73
CA VAL A 38 -4.10 7.72 -24.48
C VAL A 38 -3.21 7.47 -25.69
N GLU A 39 -3.20 6.24 -26.23
CA GLU A 39 -2.46 5.87 -27.44
C GLU A 39 -2.92 6.66 -28.67
N ALA A 40 -4.24 6.81 -28.86
CA ALA A 40 -4.81 7.59 -29.95
C ALA A 40 -4.48 9.10 -29.86
N ALA A 41 -4.36 9.63 -28.65
CA ALA A 41 -3.93 11.01 -28.42
C ALA A 41 -2.41 11.21 -28.60
N GLY A 42 -1.63 10.15 -28.77
CA GLY A 42 -0.16 10.20 -28.92
C GLY A 42 0.58 10.74 -27.70
N ILE A 43 -0.02 10.60 -26.50
CA ILE A 43 0.58 11.05 -25.24
C ILE A 43 1.18 9.87 -24.47
N THR A 44 2.10 10.20 -23.56
CA THR A 44 2.67 9.25 -22.61
C THR A 44 1.93 9.36 -21.27
N ALA A 45 1.52 8.23 -20.70
CA ALA A 45 1.01 8.13 -19.34
C ALA A 45 1.96 7.25 -18.50
N VAL A 46 2.39 7.77 -17.35
CA VAL A 46 3.21 7.04 -16.37
C VAL A 46 2.39 6.92 -15.09
N LEU A 47 2.12 5.69 -14.68
CA LEU A 47 1.31 5.36 -13.53
C LEU A 47 2.21 4.93 -12.37
N GLY A 48 1.87 5.37 -11.15
CA GLY A 48 2.58 4.96 -9.96
C GLY A 48 4.05 5.37 -9.94
N ALA A 49 4.35 6.62 -10.31
CA ALA A 49 5.71 7.17 -10.31
C ALA A 49 6.05 7.82 -8.95
N GLY A 50 5.64 7.20 -7.87
CA GLY A 50 5.90 7.60 -6.49
C GLY A 50 7.12 6.87 -5.91
N PHE A 51 7.07 6.64 -4.63
CA PHE A 51 8.08 5.88 -3.92
C PHE A 51 7.70 4.39 -3.92
N ASP A 52 6.52 4.09 -3.42
CA ASP A 52 5.77 2.85 -3.50
C ASP A 52 4.30 3.17 -3.86
N PRO A 53 3.90 2.89 -5.08
CA PRO A 53 4.64 2.34 -6.23
C PRO A 53 5.59 3.35 -6.89
N GLY A 54 6.66 2.84 -7.51
CA GLY A 54 7.55 3.61 -8.38
C GLY A 54 9.03 3.36 -8.16
N VAL A 55 9.66 3.97 -7.15
CA VAL A 55 11.10 3.80 -6.89
C VAL A 55 11.45 2.34 -6.62
N VAL A 56 10.63 1.61 -5.87
CA VAL A 56 10.82 0.16 -5.61
C VAL A 56 10.75 -0.66 -6.91
N ASN A 57 9.88 -0.29 -7.84
CA ASN A 57 9.87 -0.93 -9.17
C ASN A 57 11.20 -0.70 -9.93
N ALA A 58 11.77 0.50 -9.80
CA ALA A 58 13.07 0.82 -10.39
C ALA A 58 14.22 0.05 -9.72
N TYR A 59 14.16 -0.18 -8.41
CA TYR A 59 15.14 -1.01 -7.70
C TYR A 59 15.10 -2.47 -8.16
N ALA A 60 13.90 -3.04 -8.32
CA ALA A 60 13.76 -4.39 -8.86
C ALA A 60 14.36 -4.49 -10.28
N ARG A 61 14.14 -3.48 -11.11
CA ARG A 61 14.74 -3.41 -12.46
C ARG A 61 16.27 -3.26 -12.41
N LEU A 62 16.79 -2.42 -11.53
CA LEU A 62 18.23 -2.27 -11.33
C LEU A 62 18.86 -3.58 -10.86
N ALA A 63 18.19 -4.32 -9.99
CA ALA A 63 18.65 -5.64 -9.54
C ALA A 63 18.78 -6.62 -10.72
N GLU A 64 17.75 -6.68 -11.58
CA GLU A 64 17.76 -7.50 -12.79
C GLU A 64 18.92 -7.11 -13.75
N ASP A 65 19.13 -5.81 -13.97
CA ASP A 65 20.11 -5.34 -14.94
C ASP A 65 21.57 -5.50 -14.47
N GLU A 66 21.83 -5.40 -13.17
CA GLU A 66 23.19 -5.26 -12.65
C GLU A 66 23.67 -6.44 -11.77
N TYR A 67 22.75 -7.22 -11.18
CA TYR A 67 23.13 -8.16 -10.13
C TYR A 67 22.62 -9.59 -10.30
N PHE A 68 21.56 -9.83 -11.08
CA PHE A 68 20.93 -11.14 -11.19
C PHE A 68 20.69 -11.54 -12.64
N ASP A 69 21.05 -12.76 -12.98
CA ASP A 69 20.66 -13.37 -14.27
C ASP A 69 19.20 -13.81 -14.25
N GLU A 70 18.69 -14.17 -13.05
CA GLU A 70 17.32 -14.58 -12.81
C GLU A 70 16.88 -14.09 -11.42
N ILE A 71 15.68 -13.56 -11.32
CA ILE A 71 15.09 -13.17 -10.03
C ILE A 71 14.07 -14.23 -9.62
N THR A 72 14.22 -14.78 -8.41
CA THR A 72 13.33 -15.78 -7.84
C THR A 72 12.38 -15.21 -6.77
N SER A 73 12.74 -14.10 -6.12
CA SER A 73 11.83 -13.40 -5.23
C SER A 73 12.17 -11.91 -5.07
N ILE A 74 11.11 -11.11 -4.88
CA ILE A 74 11.17 -9.69 -4.54
C ILE A 74 10.30 -9.50 -3.28
N ASP A 75 10.94 -9.17 -2.17
CA ASP A 75 10.29 -8.76 -0.94
C ASP A 75 10.46 -7.23 -0.80
N ILE A 76 9.41 -6.47 -1.02
CA ILE A 76 9.38 -5.02 -0.79
C ILE A 76 9.08 -4.82 0.69
N VAL A 77 9.89 -4.04 1.39
CA VAL A 77 9.74 -3.84 2.84
C VAL A 77 9.67 -2.35 3.14
N ASP A 78 8.52 -1.89 3.60
CA ASP A 78 8.29 -0.52 4.07
C ASP A 78 8.17 -0.49 5.59
N ILE A 79 9.07 0.25 6.23
CA ILE A 79 9.11 0.41 7.68
C ILE A 79 9.02 1.87 8.05
N ASN A 80 7.94 2.25 8.69
CA ASN A 80 7.85 3.53 9.36
C ASN A 80 8.21 3.37 10.84
N ALA A 81 9.47 3.64 11.19
CA ALA A 81 9.96 3.65 12.56
C ALA A 81 9.91 5.05 13.20
N GLY A 82 9.31 6.03 12.55
CA GLY A 82 9.13 7.38 13.06
C GLY A 82 7.97 7.54 14.05
N SER A 83 7.77 8.73 14.54
CA SER A 83 6.71 9.09 15.49
C SER A 83 6.29 10.53 15.33
N HIS A 84 5.02 10.79 15.41
CA HIS A 84 4.42 12.13 15.52
C HIS A 84 4.20 12.57 16.99
N GLY A 85 4.76 11.84 17.97
CA GLY A 85 4.49 12.09 19.38
C GLY A 85 3.07 11.69 19.84
N ARG A 86 2.26 11.11 18.97
CA ARG A 86 0.92 10.61 19.27
C ARG A 86 0.94 9.11 19.53
N TYR A 87 0.08 8.67 20.44
CA TYR A 87 -0.06 7.23 20.70
C TYR A 87 -0.61 6.48 19.48
N PHE A 88 -1.56 7.12 18.78
CA PHE A 88 -2.13 6.59 17.55
C PHE A 88 -2.44 7.74 16.59
N ALA A 89 -1.97 7.63 15.35
CA ALA A 89 -2.26 8.51 14.24
C ALA A 89 -1.91 7.79 12.94
N THR A 90 -2.51 8.22 11.84
CA THR A 90 -2.16 7.74 10.49
C THR A 90 -1.24 8.72 9.79
N ASN A 91 -0.40 8.25 8.88
CA ASN A 91 0.53 9.11 8.12
C ASN A 91 -0.12 9.74 6.90
N PHE A 92 -1.21 9.17 6.41
CA PHE A 92 -2.00 9.62 5.29
C PHE A 92 -3.49 9.49 5.61
N ASP A 93 -4.38 9.62 4.62
CA ASP A 93 -5.82 9.61 4.86
C ASP A 93 -6.25 8.40 5.71
N PRO A 94 -6.88 8.63 6.88
CA PRO A 94 -7.25 7.53 7.78
C PRO A 94 -8.20 6.52 7.16
N GLU A 95 -9.09 6.96 6.27
CA GLU A 95 -10.07 6.07 5.64
C GLU A 95 -9.40 5.08 4.69
N ILE A 96 -8.48 5.57 3.85
CA ILE A 96 -7.67 4.72 2.96
C ILE A 96 -6.82 3.77 3.79
N ASN A 97 -6.09 4.30 4.77
CA ASN A 97 -5.25 3.51 5.67
C ASN A 97 -6.03 2.36 6.34
N PHE A 98 -7.23 2.63 6.85
CA PHE A 98 -8.03 1.60 7.50
C PHE A 98 -8.61 0.58 6.52
N ARG A 99 -8.98 0.99 5.31
CA ARG A 99 -9.47 0.08 4.28
C ARG A 99 -8.39 -0.90 3.83
N GLU A 100 -7.18 -0.42 3.59
CA GLU A 100 -6.03 -1.26 3.25
C GLU A 100 -5.77 -2.33 4.33
N PHE A 101 -5.90 -1.96 5.61
CA PHE A 101 -5.58 -2.85 6.71
C PHE A 101 -6.76 -3.70 7.22
N THR A 102 -7.96 -3.53 6.68
CA THR A 102 -9.12 -4.38 6.98
C THR A 102 -9.45 -5.37 5.89
N GLY A 103 -8.87 -5.18 4.71
CA GLY A 103 -9.13 -5.99 3.52
C GLY A 103 -8.33 -7.29 3.46
N THR A 104 -8.55 -8.01 2.36
CA THR A 104 -7.75 -9.17 1.99
C THR A 104 -6.41 -8.71 1.43
N VAL A 105 -5.35 -9.34 1.91
CA VAL A 105 -3.99 -9.11 1.44
C VAL A 105 -3.69 -10.05 0.27
N TYR A 106 -3.23 -9.48 -0.83
CA TYR A 106 -2.83 -10.25 -2.00
C TYR A 106 -1.31 -10.18 -2.18
N SER A 107 -0.72 -11.35 -2.44
CA SER A 107 0.68 -11.49 -2.83
C SER A 107 0.80 -12.48 -3.99
N TRP A 108 1.88 -12.38 -4.77
CA TRP A 108 2.14 -13.29 -5.85
C TRP A 108 3.19 -14.32 -5.42
N GLN A 109 2.83 -15.59 -5.38
CA GLN A 109 3.73 -16.64 -4.91
C GLN A 109 3.48 -17.96 -5.66
N GLY A 110 4.56 -18.58 -6.12
CA GLY A 110 4.48 -19.82 -6.87
C GLY A 110 3.69 -19.69 -8.17
N GLY A 111 3.77 -18.54 -8.85
CA GLY A 111 3.07 -18.28 -10.12
C GLY A 111 1.57 -18.07 -9.96
N ALA A 112 1.08 -17.75 -8.77
CA ALA A 112 -0.34 -17.53 -8.51
C ALA A 112 -0.57 -16.49 -7.40
N TRP A 113 -1.75 -15.85 -7.43
CA TRP A 113 -2.20 -15.00 -6.34
C TRP A 113 -2.47 -15.84 -5.08
N ARG A 114 -2.01 -15.32 -3.94
CA ARG A 114 -2.26 -15.84 -2.60
C ARG A 114 -3.00 -14.80 -1.79
N GLU A 115 -3.95 -15.26 -1.01
CA GLU A 115 -4.78 -14.44 -0.12
C GLU A 115 -4.41 -14.71 1.33
N ASN A 116 -4.30 -13.65 2.11
CA ASN A 116 -4.11 -13.70 3.56
C ASN A 116 -4.99 -12.64 4.22
N GLU A 117 -5.22 -12.78 5.51
CA GLU A 117 -5.74 -11.67 6.30
C GLU A 117 -4.59 -10.74 6.70
N MET A 118 -4.91 -9.45 6.83
CA MET A 118 -3.93 -8.49 7.34
C MET A 118 -3.50 -8.87 8.76
N PHE A 119 -2.19 -8.76 9.02
CA PHE A 119 -1.51 -9.17 10.26
C PHE A 119 -1.44 -10.69 10.52
N GLU A 120 -1.92 -11.53 9.60
CA GLU A 120 -1.81 -12.99 9.71
C GLU A 120 -0.36 -13.46 9.62
N VAL A 121 0.39 -12.92 8.67
CA VAL A 121 1.78 -13.31 8.40
C VAL A 121 2.71 -12.18 8.79
N GLY A 122 3.46 -12.36 9.87
CA GLY A 122 4.48 -11.41 10.35
C GLY A 122 5.88 -12.00 10.26
N ARG A 123 6.87 -11.13 10.02
CA ARG A 123 8.28 -11.50 9.96
C ARG A 123 9.17 -10.42 10.55
N GLU A 124 10.23 -10.82 11.27
CA GLU A 124 11.30 -9.91 11.70
C GLU A 124 12.28 -9.67 10.55
N TRP A 125 12.62 -8.40 10.35
CA TRP A 125 13.58 -7.91 9.37
C TRP A 125 14.68 -7.14 10.09
N ASP A 126 15.93 -7.33 9.68
CA ASP A 126 17.06 -6.51 10.12
C ASP A 126 17.48 -5.62 8.95
N LEU A 127 17.07 -4.36 9.00
CA LEU A 127 17.19 -3.44 7.89
C LEU A 127 18.21 -2.34 8.18
N PRO A 128 18.91 -1.85 7.17
CA PRO A 128 19.72 -0.64 7.29
C PRO A 128 18.86 0.49 7.86
N VAL A 129 19.49 1.41 8.61
CA VAL A 129 18.88 2.65 9.11
C VAL A 129 17.90 2.46 10.28
N VAL A 130 16.99 1.47 10.21
CA VAL A 130 15.93 1.25 11.22
C VAL A 130 16.17 0.04 12.11
N GLY A 131 17.15 -0.84 11.76
CA GLY A 131 17.49 -2.04 12.51
C GLY A 131 16.39 -3.10 12.49
N LYS A 132 16.27 -3.86 13.58
CA LYS A 132 15.28 -4.94 13.70
C LYS A 132 13.87 -4.39 13.85
N GLN A 133 12.99 -4.81 12.93
CA GLN A 133 11.60 -4.41 12.88
C GLN A 133 10.72 -5.62 12.50
N THR A 134 9.51 -5.66 13.02
CA THR A 134 8.51 -6.62 12.54
C THR A 134 7.68 -5.96 11.45
N ALA A 135 7.60 -6.61 10.29
CA ALA A 135 6.69 -6.24 9.24
C ALA A 135 5.71 -7.37 8.94
N TYR A 136 4.54 -6.99 8.46
CA TYR A 136 3.44 -7.88 8.14
C TYR A 136 3.20 -7.90 6.64
N LEU A 137 2.87 -9.07 6.12
CA LEU A 137 2.48 -9.21 4.73
C LEU A 137 1.26 -8.33 4.47
N SER A 138 1.37 -7.46 3.47
CA SER A 138 0.37 -6.48 3.10
C SER A 138 0.12 -6.52 1.60
N GLY A 139 -1.06 -6.13 1.16
CA GLY A 139 -1.34 -5.88 -0.26
C GLY A 139 -0.84 -4.49 -0.62
N HIS A 140 -0.23 -4.35 -1.81
CA HIS A 140 0.15 -3.06 -2.34
C HIS A 140 0.27 -3.09 -3.86
N ASP A 141 0.26 -1.92 -4.48
CA ASP A 141 0.17 -1.74 -5.93
C ASP A 141 1.31 -2.38 -6.71
N GLU A 142 2.53 -2.34 -6.17
CA GLU A 142 3.72 -2.90 -6.83
C GLU A 142 3.66 -4.41 -6.98
N VAL A 143 2.96 -5.11 -6.10
CA VAL A 143 2.79 -6.55 -6.23
C VAL A 143 2.14 -6.89 -7.57
N HIS A 144 1.17 -6.06 -8.01
CA HIS A 144 0.50 -6.25 -9.30
C HIS A 144 1.41 -5.95 -10.50
N SER A 145 2.13 -4.82 -10.45
CA SER A 145 3.00 -4.41 -11.56
C SER A 145 4.24 -5.32 -11.67
N LEU A 146 4.88 -5.66 -10.55
CA LEU A 146 6.05 -6.53 -10.54
C LEU A 146 5.70 -7.98 -10.87
N SER A 147 4.60 -8.54 -10.36
CA SER A 147 4.19 -9.90 -10.71
C SER A 147 3.82 -10.06 -12.19
N SER A 148 3.36 -9.00 -12.84
CA SER A 148 3.09 -9.01 -14.28
C SER A 148 4.37 -9.17 -15.11
N ARG A 149 5.52 -8.67 -14.62
CA ARG A 149 6.84 -8.78 -15.24
C ARG A 149 7.58 -10.03 -14.78
N TYR A 150 7.66 -10.25 -13.49
CA TYR A 150 8.41 -11.34 -12.84
C TYR A 150 7.45 -12.49 -12.48
N LYS A 151 6.85 -13.11 -13.49
CA LYS A 151 5.77 -14.11 -13.32
C LYS A 151 6.20 -15.36 -12.57
N ASP A 152 7.48 -15.72 -12.68
CA ASP A 152 8.05 -16.92 -12.07
C ASP A 152 8.69 -16.63 -10.69
N ALA A 153 8.80 -15.34 -10.31
CA ALA A 153 9.30 -14.93 -9.01
C ALA A 153 8.16 -14.73 -8.02
N ASP A 154 8.44 -14.96 -6.75
CA ASP A 154 7.55 -14.54 -5.67
C ASP A 154 7.64 -13.02 -5.49
N VAL A 155 6.50 -12.33 -5.40
CA VAL A 155 6.43 -10.88 -5.15
C VAL A 155 5.54 -10.62 -3.94
N ARG A 156 6.12 -9.99 -2.92
CA ARG A 156 5.46 -9.71 -1.65
C ARG A 156 5.76 -8.30 -1.18
N PHE A 157 4.77 -7.67 -0.58
CA PHE A 157 4.92 -6.39 0.11
C PHE A 157 4.78 -6.57 1.62
N TRP A 158 5.65 -5.94 2.39
CA TRP A 158 5.71 -6.05 3.83
C TRP A 158 5.68 -4.66 4.45
N MET A 159 4.74 -4.41 5.33
CA MET A 159 4.61 -3.13 6.02
C MET A 159 4.87 -3.26 7.51
N GLY A 160 5.76 -2.43 8.01
CA GLY A 160 6.15 -2.43 9.42
C GLY A 160 5.39 -1.41 10.24
N PHE A 161 4.84 -1.89 11.34
CA PHE A 161 4.09 -1.08 12.30
C PHE A 161 4.65 -1.23 13.70
N ARG A 162 4.55 -0.18 14.49
CA ARG A 162 4.83 -0.29 15.92
C ARG A 162 3.75 -1.13 16.61
N ALA A 163 4.15 -1.93 17.61
CA ALA A 163 3.25 -2.83 18.32
C ALA A 163 2.00 -2.13 18.88
N HIS A 164 2.14 -0.90 19.40
CA HIS A 164 0.99 -0.15 19.92
C HIS A 164 0.00 0.23 18.81
N TYR A 165 0.46 0.51 17.58
CA TYR A 165 -0.41 0.79 16.45
C TYR A 165 -1.29 -0.43 16.14
N ILE A 166 -0.68 -1.60 16.02
CA ILE A 166 -1.39 -2.88 15.76
C ILE A 166 -2.40 -3.18 16.86
N ASN A 167 -2.03 -2.95 18.12
CA ASN A 167 -2.93 -3.15 19.26
C ASN A 167 -4.16 -2.25 19.17
N VAL A 168 -3.99 -0.95 18.92
CA VAL A 168 -5.10 -0.01 18.76
C VAL A 168 -5.97 -0.40 17.58
N PHE A 169 -5.34 -0.71 16.45
CA PHE A 169 -6.04 -1.15 15.24
C PHE A 169 -6.89 -2.40 15.52
N GLY A 170 -6.32 -3.40 16.17
CA GLY A 170 -7.05 -4.62 16.58
C GLY A 170 -8.26 -4.33 17.46
N VAL A 171 -8.14 -3.40 18.42
CA VAL A 171 -9.26 -2.97 19.24
C VAL A 171 -10.36 -2.30 18.41
N LEU A 172 -9.99 -1.36 17.54
CA LEU A 172 -10.95 -0.68 16.66
C LEU A 172 -11.67 -1.67 15.73
N LYS A 173 -10.93 -2.62 15.13
CA LYS A 173 -11.49 -3.68 14.28
C LYS A 173 -12.48 -4.55 15.07
N ASN A 174 -12.09 -5.05 16.22
CA ASN A 174 -12.91 -5.95 17.05
C ASN A 174 -14.18 -5.28 17.60
N LEU A 175 -14.15 -3.98 17.84
CA LEU A 175 -15.31 -3.19 18.21
C LEU A 175 -16.23 -2.83 17.03
N GLY A 176 -15.84 -3.16 15.79
CA GLY A 176 -16.56 -2.79 14.59
C GLY A 176 -16.43 -1.31 14.21
N LEU A 177 -15.50 -0.58 14.85
CA LEU A 177 -15.30 0.86 14.58
C LEU A 177 -14.67 1.15 13.23
N LEU A 178 -14.12 0.13 12.56
CA LEU A 178 -13.59 0.25 11.19
C LEU A 178 -14.62 -0.21 10.14
N SER A 179 -15.87 -0.47 10.54
CA SER A 179 -16.94 -0.87 9.63
C SER A 179 -17.48 0.32 8.83
N GLU A 180 -17.73 0.08 7.55
CA GLU A 180 -18.45 1.01 6.67
C GLU A 180 -19.97 0.80 6.72
N GLN A 181 -20.44 -0.27 7.39
CA GLN A 181 -21.88 -0.52 7.56
C GLN A 181 -22.45 0.43 8.60
N PRO A 182 -23.53 1.19 8.26
CA PRO A 182 -24.14 2.10 9.21
C PRO A 182 -24.72 1.38 10.44
N VAL A 183 -24.55 1.97 11.60
CA VAL A 183 -25.20 1.55 12.85
C VAL A 183 -26.14 2.64 13.33
N THR A 184 -27.22 2.26 14.02
CA THR A 184 -28.17 3.24 14.58
C THR A 184 -27.73 3.64 15.98
N VAL A 185 -27.44 4.93 16.16
CA VAL A 185 -27.12 5.53 17.48
C VAL A 185 -28.17 6.59 17.75
N GLU A 186 -28.99 6.39 18.80
CA GLU A 186 -30.06 7.34 19.20
C GLU A 186 -30.97 7.77 18.03
N GLY A 187 -31.30 6.84 17.14
CA GLY A 187 -32.14 7.08 15.95
C GLY A 187 -31.43 7.69 14.75
N GLN A 188 -30.13 7.97 14.83
CA GLN A 188 -29.33 8.48 13.73
C GLN A 188 -28.48 7.36 13.11
N GLN A 189 -28.31 7.39 11.80
CA GLN A 189 -27.40 6.48 11.08
C GLN A 189 -25.97 7.02 11.15
N VAL A 190 -25.07 6.24 11.72
CA VAL A 190 -23.64 6.57 11.85
C VAL A 190 -22.82 5.50 11.19
N VAL A 191 -21.90 5.88 10.29
CA VAL A 191 -20.89 4.99 9.74
C VAL A 191 -19.68 5.01 10.67
N PRO A 192 -19.34 3.90 11.37
CA PRO A 192 -18.28 3.88 12.38
C PRO A 192 -16.94 4.38 11.87
N LEU A 193 -16.49 3.91 10.69
CA LEU A 193 -15.23 4.33 10.08
C LEU A 193 -15.16 5.85 9.90
N LYS A 194 -16.25 6.49 9.45
CA LYS A 194 -16.29 7.94 9.25
C LYS A 194 -16.23 8.71 10.58
N LEU A 195 -16.78 8.14 11.66
CA LEU A 195 -16.62 8.71 12.98
C LEU A 195 -15.16 8.63 13.45
N VAL A 196 -14.50 7.49 13.29
CA VAL A 196 -13.09 7.33 13.65
C VAL A 196 -12.22 8.32 12.85
N LYS A 197 -12.44 8.44 11.54
CA LYS A 197 -11.75 9.43 10.70
C LYS A 197 -11.94 10.86 11.23
N ALA A 198 -13.15 11.23 11.60
CA ALA A 198 -13.47 12.59 12.05
C ALA A 198 -12.84 12.99 13.39
N VAL A 199 -12.50 12.02 14.25
CA VAL A 199 -11.88 12.28 15.57
C VAL A 199 -10.36 12.13 15.54
N LEU A 200 -9.79 11.55 14.49
CA LEU A 200 -8.34 11.46 14.33
C LEU A 200 -7.75 12.83 13.92
N PRO A 201 -6.52 13.13 14.33
CA PRO A 201 -5.82 14.31 13.84
C PRO A 201 -5.61 14.20 12.32
N ASP A 202 -5.76 15.33 11.63
CA ASP A 202 -5.42 15.41 10.21
C ASP A 202 -3.92 15.15 10.02
N PRO A 203 -3.53 14.14 9.22
CA PRO A 203 -2.14 13.79 8.98
C PRO A 203 -1.28 14.97 8.51
N ALA A 204 -1.84 15.90 7.72
CA ALA A 204 -1.13 17.09 7.27
C ALA A 204 -0.65 17.99 8.41
N THR A 205 -1.32 17.95 9.57
CA THR A 205 -0.95 18.72 10.76
C THR A 205 0.14 18.08 11.60
N LEU A 206 0.47 16.82 11.32
CA LEU A 206 1.42 16.02 12.11
C LEU A 206 2.86 16.07 11.57
N ALA A 207 3.05 16.49 10.31
CA ALA A 207 4.35 16.50 9.66
C ALA A 207 5.44 17.30 10.42
N PRO A 208 5.16 18.49 11.01
CA PRO A 208 6.16 19.24 11.75
C PRO A 208 6.69 18.53 12.99
N ASP A 209 5.90 17.67 13.61
CA ASP A 209 6.23 16.96 14.83
C ASP A 209 6.85 15.58 14.57
N TYR A 210 7.00 15.20 13.30
CA TYR A 210 7.54 13.90 12.94
C TYR A 210 9.03 13.79 13.30
N THR A 211 9.36 12.74 14.02
CA THR A 211 10.75 12.41 14.39
C THR A 211 11.02 10.94 14.11
N GLY A 212 12.26 10.63 13.80
CA GLY A 212 12.68 9.26 13.55
C GLY A 212 13.06 9.00 12.11
N LYS A 213 12.91 7.77 11.67
CA LYS A 213 13.39 7.30 10.37
C LYS A 213 12.37 6.35 9.74
N THR A 214 12.34 6.37 8.42
CA THR A 214 11.65 5.37 7.60
C THR A 214 12.67 4.65 6.73
N CYS A 215 12.36 3.45 6.32
CA CYS A 215 13.17 2.67 5.40
C CYS A 215 12.23 1.92 4.48
N ILE A 216 12.40 2.09 3.17
CA ILE A 216 11.76 1.25 2.18
C ILE A 216 12.81 0.74 1.20
N GLY A 217 12.62 -0.46 0.70
CA GLY A 217 13.50 -1.07 -0.28
C GLY A 217 13.12 -2.49 -0.61
N ASP A 218 13.86 -3.06 -1.55
CA ASP A 218 13.65 -4.40 -2.04
C ASP A 218 14.73 -5.35 -1.51
N LEU A 219 14.28 -6.51 -1.03
CA LEU A 219 15.15 -7.65 -0.82
C LEU A 219 14.94 -8.61 -1.99
N VAL A 220 15.85 -8.54 -2.96
CA VAL A 220 15.82 -9.36 -4.17
C VAL A 220 16.67 -10.61 -3.98
N ARG A 221 16.20 -11.75 -4.50
CA ARG A 221 16.95 -13.01 -4.56
C ARG A 221 16.84 -13.59 -5.97
N GLY A 222 17.93 -14.23 -6.39
CA GLY A 222 18.05 -14.93 -7.65
C GLY A 222 19.03 -16.06 -7.58
#